data_d372ae5158b327dea61e3b9bb1b7041f
#
_entry.id   d372ae5158b327dea61e3b9bb1b7041f
#
_cell.length_a   1.000
_cell.length_b   1.000
_cell.length_c   1.000
_cell.angle_alpha   90.00
_cell.angle_beta   90.00
_cell.angle_gamma   90.00
#
_symmetry.space_group_name_H-M   'P 1'
#
loop_
_entity.id
_entity.type
_entity.pdbx_description
1 polymer ?
#
loop_
_entity_poly.entity_id
_entity_poly.type
_entity_poly.pdbx_seq_one_letter_code
_entity_poly.pdbx_strand_id
1 'polypeptide(L)'
;MNRNFLSAILAEKRQVVARLQHDSLARGFRERALEIRRNATPHRLLRALEADLPQLKIIAEFKRKSPSVGIIRDGLSTADIARRYERGGACAISVLTDEEYFGGSLEDLSAARSSAKLPVLRKDFIIDPIQIYEAAIAGADAVLLIVAALDDALLGRLREVAEDELGLDALVEVHTSDELRRALDAGAKIIGANNRDLKTFQISLNTSERLIAETPPDSIMISCGIALFTEPSTMLLEIQPPSRLRSLSLSIIAPWGRRNEGPSSASLCSFCTASEETPLQDCRASKRSKTL
;
A
#
# COMPACT_ATOMS: atom_id res chain seq x y z
N MET A 1 16.32 2.92 -4.79
CA MET A 1 16.49 4.31 -5.23
C MET A 1 17.92 4.72 -4.93
N ASN A 2 18.69 5.11 -5.93
CA ASN A 2 19.96 5.75 -5.67
C ASN A 2 19.65 6.99 -4.81
N ARG A 3 20.51 7.40 -3.84
CA ARG A 3 20.31 8.67 -3.09
C ARG A 3 19.98 9.83 -4.03
N ASN A 4 20.54 9.81 -5.24
CA ASN A 4 20.24 10.76 -6.29
C ASN A 4 18.80 10.73 -6.79
N PHE A 5 18.12 9.57 -6.81
CA PHE A 5 16.75 9.47 -7.32
C PHE A 5 15.72 10.00 -6.30
N LEU A 6 15.80 9.60 -5.03
CA LEU A 6 14.95 10.17 -3.98
C LEU A 6 15.16 11.69 -3.87
N SER A 7 16.42 12.14 -3.92
CA SER A 7 16.74 13.57 -3.86
C SER A 7 16.14 14.34 -5.05
N ALA A 8 16.12 13.76 -6.25
CA ALA A 8 15.50 14.37 -7.44
C ALA A 8 13.97 14.50 -7.26
N ILE A 9 13.31 13.43 -6.77
CA ILE A 9 11.87 13.47 -6.48
C ILE A 9 11.56 14.55 -5.43
N LEU A 10 12.32 14.58 -4.34
CA LEU A 10 12.11 15.56 -3.28
C LEU A 10 12.37 17.00 -3.74
N ALA A 11 13.33 17.21 -4.66
CA ALA A 11 13.55 18.53 -5.25
C ALA A 11 12.36 19.00 -6.07
N GLU A 12 11.77 18.09 -6.86
CA GLU A 12 10.55 18.38 -7.62
C GLU A 12 9.35 18.60 -6.69
N LYS A 13 9.15 17.75 -5.68
CA LYS A 13 8.04 17.94 -4.71
C LYS A 13 8.11 19.26 -3.97
N ARG A 14 9.32 19.76 -3.65
CA ARG A 14 9.46 21.13 -3.09
C ARG A 14 8.92 22.20 -4.05
N GLN A 15 9.11 22.04 -5.37
CA GLN A 15 8.55 22.97 -6.35
C GLN A 15 7.02 22.86 -6.43
N VAL A 16 6.48 21.62 -6.37
CA VAL A 16 5.02 21.39 -6.33
C VAL A 16 4.43 22.07 -5.09
N VAL A 17 5.01 21.84 -3.92
CA VAL A 17 4.58 22.45 -2.65
C VAL A 17 4.67 23.97 -2.72
N ALA A 18 5.76 24.52 -3.25
CA ALA A 18 5.91 25.97 -3.40
C ALA A 18 4.81 26.57 -4.31
N ARG A 19 4.47 25.90 -5.43
CA ARG A 19 3.35 26.31 -6.28
C ARG A 19 2.02 26.27 -5.52
N LEU A 20 1.73 25.18 -4.78
CA LEU A 20 0.52 25.07 -3.98
C LEU A 20 0.42 26.19 -2.91
N GLN A 21 1.52 26.50 -2.22
CA GLN A 21 1.53 27.55 -1.19
C GLN A 21 1.31 28.96 -1.77
N HIS A 22 1.65 29.20 -3.04
CA HIS A 22 1.39 30.46 -3.75
C HIS A 22 0.02 30.50 -4.44
N ASP A 23 -0.65 29.37 -4.61
CA ASP A 23 -1.98 29.30 -5.21
C ASP A 23 -3.04 29.90 -4.27
N SER A 24 -3.83 30.83 -4.80
CA SER A 24 -4.95 31.40 -4.06
C SER A 24 -6.01 30.37 -3.66
N LEU A 25 -6.16 29.29 -4.44
CA LEU A 25 -7.08 28.19 -4.14
C LEU A 25 -6.62 27.34 -2.96
N ALA A 26 -5.32 27.26 -2.72
CA ALA A 26 -4.77 26.52 -1.59
C ALA A 26 -4.92 27.28 -0.25
N ARG A 27 -5.20 28.59 -0.32
CA ARG A 27 -5.61 29.34 0.87
C ARG A 27 -6.95 28.82 1.34
N GLY A 28 -6.99 28.13 2.45
CA GLY A 28 -8.22 27.51 2.96
C GLY A 28 -8.29 26.00 2.76
N PHE A 29 -7.21 25.37 2.25
CA PHE A 29 -7.15 23.90 2.20
C PHE A 29 -7.32 23.28 3.59
N ARG A 30 -6.71 23.87 4.61
CA ARG A 30 -6.84 23.41 5.98
C ARG A 30 -8.28 23.45 6.46
N GLU A 31 -8.95 24.59 6.33
CA GLU A 31 -10.34 24.82 6.76
C GLU A 31 -11.29 23.87 6.01
N ARG A 32 -11.11 23.75 4.71
CA ARG A 32 -11.90 22.85 3.85
C ARG A 32 -11.68 21.39 4.22
N ALA A 33 -10.43 20.97 4.47
CA ALA A 33 -10.12 19.63 4.91
C ALA A 33 -10.79 19.31 6.25
N LEU A 34 -10.71 20.22 7.22
CA LEU A 34 -11.37 20.09 8.53
C LEU A 34 -12.89 20.01 8.39
N GLU A 35 -13.50 20.78 7.51
CA GLU A 35 -14.94 20.72 7.25
C GLU A 35 -15.34 19.36 6.68
N ILE A 36 -14.65 18.85 5.68
CA ILE A 36 -14.90 17.54 5.08
C ILE A 36 -14.71 16.42 6.12
N ARG A 37 -13.69 16.55 6.97
CA ARG A 37 -13.35 15.51 7.95
C ARG A 37 -14.21 15.54 9.20
N ARG A 38 -14.93 16.63 9.47
CA ARG A 38 -15.76 16.83 10.69
C ARG A 38 -16.73 15.66 10.96
N ASN A 39 -17.36 15.14 9.89
CA ASN A 39 -18.35 14.06 9.99
C ASN A 39 -17.84 12.74 9.37
N ALA A 40 -16.58 12.66 8.99
CA ALA A 40 -16.00 11.46 8.41
C ALA A 40 -15.62 10.47 9.52
N THR A 41 -15.70 9.18 9.22
CA THR A 41 -15.20 8.14 10.11
C THR A 41 -13.68 8.26 10.21
N PRO A 42 -13.11 8.50 11.40
CA PRO A 42 -11.67 8.59 11.57
C PRO A 42 -11.01 7.21 11.51
N HIS A 43 -9.73 7.20 11.17
CA HIS A 43 -8.83 6.03 11.22
C HIS A 43 -9.39 4.81 10.48
N ARG A 44 -9.86 5.02 9.24
CA ARG A 44 -10.48 3.94 8.46
C ARG A 44 -9.51 2.85 8.03
N LEU A 45 -8.26 3.21 7.71
CA LEU A 45 -7.23 2.23 7.35
C LEU A 45 -6.85 1.39 8.58
N LEU A 46 -6.58 2.04 9.72
CA LEU A 46 -6.25 1.36 10.97
C LEU A 46 -7.34 0.35 11.33
N ARG A 47 -8.60 0.79 11.35
CA ARG A 47 -9.76 -0.08 11.64
C ARG A 47 -9.88 -1.27 10.67
N ALA A 48 -9.60 -1.06 9.39
CA ALA A 48 -9.61 -2.15 8.41
C ALA A 48 -8.47 -3.16 8.64
N LEU A 49 -7.32 -2.67 9.12
CA LEU A 49 -6.17 -3.51 9.47
C LEU A 49 -6.34 -4.24 10.80
N GLU A 50 -7.08 -3.67 11.76
CA GLU A 50 -7.36 -4.28 13.07
C GLU A 50 -8.54 -5.26 13.04
N ALA A 51 -9.39 -5.19 12.01
CA ALA A 51 -10.56 -6.06 11.91
C ALA A 51 -10.16 -7.53 12.09
N ASP A 52 -10.83 -8.25 12.98
CA ASP A 52 -10.55 -9.67 13.25
C ASP A 52 -11.14 -10.54 12.12
N LEU A 53 -10.35 -10.70 11.06
CA LEU A 53 -10.69 -11.52 9.90
C LEU A 53 -9.61 -12.59 9.74
N PRO A 54 -10.00 -13.85 9.47
CA PRO A 54 -9.04 -14.96 9.35
C PRO A 54 -8.17 -14.85 8.09
N GLN A 55 -8.48 -13.93 7.17
CA GLN A 55 -7.79 -13.79 5.90
C GLN A 55 -6.63 -12.81 6.01
N LEU A 56 -5.63 -13.03 5.16
CA LEU A 56 -4.54 -12.08 4.96
C LEU A 56 -5.09 -10.74 4.49
N LYS A 57 -4.69 -9.65 5.13
CA LYS A 57 -5.12 -8.29 4.77
C LYS A 57 -4.26 -7.73 3.66
N ILE A 58 -4.89 -7.38 2.56
CA ILE A 58 -4.21 -6.90 1.35
C ILE A 58 -4.58 -5.45 1.11
N ILE A 59 -3.57 -4.58 1.05
CA ILE A 59 -3.69 -3.23 0.49
C ILE A 59 -3.33 -3.33 -0.99
N ALA A 60 -4.30 -3.14 -1.88
CA ALA A 60 -4.11 -3.26 -3.31
C ALA A 60 -3.65 -1.92 -3.92
N GLU A 61 -2.51 -1.93 -4.63
CA GLU A 61 -1.92 -0.71 -5.21
C GLU A 61 -2.34 -0.49 -6.66
N PHE A 62 -2.82 0.72 -6.96
CA PHE A 62 -3.05 1.20 -8.31
C PHE A 62 -1.94 2.16 -8.74
N LYS A 63 -1.29 1.86 -9.89
CA LYS A 63 -0.33 2.74 -10.54
C LYS A 63 -0.31 2.55 -12.05
N ARG A 64 -0.04 3.62 -12.79
CA ARG A 64 -0.01 3.65 -14.26
C ARG A 64 1.37 3.39 -14.84
N LYS A 65 2.40 3.93 -14.21
CA LYS A 65 3.82 3.73 -14.60
C LYS A 65 4.72 3.56 -13.38
N SER A 66 5.93 3.11 -13.59
CA SER A 66 6.98 3.13 -12.59
C SER A 66 8.33 3.42 -13.22
N PRO A 67 9.28 4.03 -12.48
CA PRO A 67 10.62 4.33 -13.00
C PRO A 67 11.39 3.10 -13.47
N SER A 68 11.09 1.91 -12.95
CA SER A 68 11.80 0.66 -13.28
C SER A 68 11.21 -0.08 -14.47
N VAL A 69 9.91 0.11 -14.77
CA VAL A 69 9.19 -0.68 -15.80
C VAL A 69 8.62 0.21 -16.90
N GLY A 70 8.58 1.54 -16.69
CA GLY A 70 7.90 2.46 -17.60
C GLY A 70 6.38 2.39 -17.46
N ILE A 71 5.65 2.57 -18.56
CA ILE A 71 4.19 2.48 -18.60
C ILE A 71 3.78 1.04 -18.35
N ILE A 72 2.99 0.82 -17.28
CA ILE A 72 2.47 -0.49 -16.91
C ILE A 72 1.21 -0.77 -17.72
N ARG A 73 0.31 0.23 -17.81
CA ARG A 73 -0.90 0.13 -18.62
C ARG A 73 -1.56 1.49 -18.82
N ASP A 74 -1.97 1.76 -20.07
CA ASP A 74 -2.82 2.89 -20.43
C ASP A 74 -4.30 2.50 -20.48
N GLY A 75 -5.17 3.51 -20.30
CA GLY A 75 -6.63 3.35 -20.52
C GLY A 75 -7.38 2.59 -19.44
N LEU A 76 -6.79 2.32 -18.27
CA LEU A 76 -7.52 1.75 -17.15
C LEU A 76 -8.27 2.84 -16.38
N SER A 77 -9.55 2.61 -16.16
CA SER A 77 -10.36 3.41 -15.23
C SER A 77 -9.98 3.04 -13.80
N THR A 78 -9.52 4.01 -13.02
CA THR A 78 -9.23 3.83 -11.60
C THR A 78 -10.47 3.37 -10.84
N ALA A 79 -11.65 3.89 -11.23
CA ALA A 79 -12.94 3.48 -10.67
C ALA A 79 -13.23 1.98 -10.88
N ASP A 80 -12.93 1.44 -12.08
CA ASP A 80 -13.13 0.03 -12.37
C ASP A 80 -12.17 -0.87 -11.60
N ILE A 81 -10.92 -0.44 -11.48
CA ILE A 81 -9.90 -1.16 -10.70
C ILE A 81 -10.26 -1.15 -9.22
N ALA A 82 -10.68 -0.01 -8.66
CA ALA A 82 -11.10 0.09 -7.26
C ALA A 82 -12.23 -0.90 -6.94
N ARG A 83 -13.26 -0.96 -7.78
CA ARG A 83 -14.35 -1.95 -7.65
C ARG A 83 -13.88 -3.41 -7.74
N ARG A 84 -12.87 -3.68 -8.57
CA ARG A 84 -12.28 -5.03 -8.68
C ARG A 84 -11.49 -5.40 -7.44
N TYR A 85 -10.69 -4.48 -6.90
CA TYR A 85 -9.95 -4.69 -5.65
C TYR A 85 -10.90 -4.97 -4.48
N GLU A 86 -12.01 -4.21 -4.38
CA GLU A 86 -13.04 -4.44 -3.36
C GLU A 86 -13.67 -5.83 -3.51
N ARG A 87 -14.10 -6.21 -4.74
CA ARG A 87 -14.65 -7.56 -5.00
C ARG A 87 -13.63 -8.67 -4.78
N GLY A 88 -12.35 -8.40 -4.98
CA GLY A 88 -11.24 -9.32 -4.73
C GLY A 88 -10.89 -9.48 -3.25
N GLY A 89 -11.55 -8.78 -2.34
CA GLY A 89 -11.33 -8.90 -0.90
C GLY A 89 -10.14 -8.07 -0.38
N ALA A 90 -9.68 -7.07 -1.12
CA ALA A 90 -8.72 -6.12 -0.58
C ALA A 90 -9.30 -5.40 0.64
N CYS A 91 -8.48 -5.12 1.66
CA CYS A 91 -8.89 -4.37 2.84
C CYS A 91 -8.73 -2.85 2.67
N ALA A 92 -7.88 -2.41 1.73
CA ALA A 92 -7.65 -1.02 1.38
C ALA A 92 -7.12 -0.88 -0.04
N ILE A 93 -7.16 0.34 -0.58
CA ILE A 93 -6.60 0.70 -1.88
C ILE A 93 -5.50 1.73 -1.68
N SER A 94 -4.33 1.49 -2.29
CA SER A 94 -3.24 2.45 -2.38
C SER A 94 -3.22 3.05 -3.78
N VAL A 95 -3.31 4.39 -3.89
CA VAL A 95 -3.32 5.10 -5.16
C VAL A 95 -2.10 5.98 -5.26
N LEU A 96 -1.25 5.73 -6.27
CA LEU A 96 -0.14 6.62 -6.60
C LEU A 96 -0.72 7.93 -7.12
N THR A 97 -0.29 9.06 -6.55
CA THR A 97 -0.73 10.41 -6.98
C THR A 97 0.42 11.26 -7.51
N ASP A 98 1.65 10.72 -7.50
CA ASP A 98 2.79 11.37 -8.13
C ASP A 98 2.65 11.30 -9.67
N GLU A 99 2.60 12.48 -10.29
CA GLU A 99 2.36 12.63 -11.73
C GLU A 99 3.62 12.31 -12.53
N GLU A 100 4.75 12.92 -12.17
CA GLU A 100 5.99 12.88 -12.96
C GLU A 100 6.57 11.46 -13.05
N TYR A 101 6.72 10.78 -11.92
CA TYR A 101 7.40 9.47 -11.86
C TYR A 101 6.45 8.29 -11.98
N PHE A 102 5.19 8.44 -11.54
CA PHE A 102 4.25 7.33 -11.46
C PHE A 102 2.99 7.51 -12.31
N GLY A 103 2.81 8.67 -12.96
CA GLY A 103 1.67 8.97 -13.83
C GLY A 103 0.33 8.94 -13.11
N GLY A 104 0.34 9.18 -11.81
CA GLY A 104 -0.85 9.23 -10.98
C GLY A 104 -1.42 10.64 -10.88
N SER A 105 -2.58 10.76 -10.23
CA SER A 105 -3.19 12.06 -9.97
C SER A 105 -4.14 12.01 -8.76
N LEU A 106 -4.54 13.17 -8.26
CA LEU A 106 -5.56 13.26 -7.21
C LEU A 106 -6.96 12.92 -7.73
N GLU A 107 -7.20 13.07 -9.02
CA GLU A 107 -8.43 12.63 -9.68
C GLU A 107 -8.53 11.09 -9.62
N ASP A 108 -7.42 10.36 -9.79
CA ASP A 108 -7.37 8.92 -9.62
C ASP A 108 -7.74 8.52 -8.18
N LEU A 109 -7.23 9.24 -7.18
CA LEU A 109 -7.57 9.02 -5.78
C LEU A 109 -9.06 9.25 -5.52
N SER A 110 -9.60 10.37 -5.99
CA SER A 110 -11.02 10.72 -5.85
C SER A 110 -11.93 9.72 -6.58
N ALA A 111 -11.51 9.22 -7.75
CA ALA A 111 -12.22 8.20 -8.49
C ALA A 111 -12.24 6.85 -7.75
N ALA A 112 -11.11 6.45 -7.14
CA ALA A 112 -11.05 5.25 -6.30
C ALA A 112 -11.99 5.39 -5.09
N ARG A 113 -11.92 6.52 -4.38
CA ARG A 113 -12.75 6.81 -3.20
C ARG A 113 -14.25 6.77 -3.50
N SER A 114 -14.67 7.33 -4.65
CA SER A 114 -16.08 7.39 -5.05
C SER A 114 -16.62 6.04 -5.53
N SER A 115 -15.75 5.10 -5.89
CA SER A 115 -16.13 3.86 -6.57
C SER A 115 -16.08 2.61 -5.70
N ALA A 116 -15.43 2.69 -4.53
CA ALA A 116 -15.29 1.60 -3.58
C ALA A 116 -15.49 2.11 -2.14
N LYS A 117 -15.95 1.21 -1.26
CA LYS A 117 -16.12 1.51 0.17
C LYS A 117 -14.82 1.34 0.97
N LEU A 118 -13.79 0.80 0.35
CA LEU A 118 -12.50 0.56 0.98
C LEU A 118 -11.83 1.87 1.41
N PRO A 119 -11.04 1.89 2.49
CA PRO A 119 -10.17 3.02 2.79
C PRO A 119 -9.15 3.22 1.68
N VAL A 120 -8.86 4.49 1.35
CA VAL A 120 -7.96 4.88 0.28
C VAL A 120 -6.72 5.58 0.84
N LEU A 121 -5.55 5.03 0.52
CA LEU A 121 -4.24 5.58 0.87
C LEU A 121 -3.72 6.44 -0.30
N ARG A 122 -3.39 7.72 -0.04
CA ARG A 122 -2.58 8.54 -0.94
C ARG A 122 -1.13 8.06 -0.87
N LYS A 123 -0.64 7.47 -1.94
CA LYS A 123 0.77 7.05 -2.09
C LYS A 123 1.53 8.10 -2.87
N ASP A 124 2.23 8.96 -2.15
CA ASP A 124 2.98 10.09 -2.69
C ASP A 124 4.17 10.43 -1.78
N PHE A 125 5.06 11.32 -2.23
CA PHE A 125 6.16 11.86 -1.41
C PHE A 125 5.66 13.12 -0.69
N ILE A 126 5.16 12.92 0.52
CA ILE A 126 4.60 14.00 1.35
C ILE A 126 5.71 14.63 2.19
N ILE A 127 5.89 15.94 2.04
CA ILE A 127 6.95 16.74 2.68
C ILE A 127 6.41 18.03 3.30
N ASP A 128 5.11 18.29 3.20
CA ASP A 128 4.49 19.51 3.72
C ASP A 128 3.03 19.24 4.12
N PRO A 129 2.52 19.84 5.22
CA PRO A 129 1.13 19.71 5.66
C PRO A 129 0.09 20.03 4.59
N ILE A 130 0.38 20.95 3.65
CA ILE A 130 -0.54 21.31 2.57
C ILE A 130 -0.95 20.12 1.72
N GLN A 131 -0.02 19.15 1.50
CA GLN A 131 -0.31 17.93 0.76
C GLN A 131 -1.25 16.99 1.53
N ILE A 132 -1.24 17.03 2.86
CA ILE A 132 -2.16 16.24 3.70
C ILE A 132 -3.56 16.83 3.66
N TYR A 133 -3.68 18.17 3.72
CA TYR A 133 -4.98 18.83 3.53
C TYR A 133 -5.56 18.57 2.15
N GLU A 134 -4.72 18.64 1.11
CA GLU A 134 -5.09 18.29 -0.26
C GLU A 134 -5.57 16.84 -0.37
N ALA A 135 -4.86 15.89 0.28
CA ALA A 135 -5.25 14.48 0.34
C ALA A 135 -6.64 14.29 0.97
N ALA A 136 -6.89 14.97 2.09
CA ALA A 136 -8.19 14.94 2.77
C ALA A 136 -9.32 15.47 1.89
N ILE A 137 -9.08 16.56 1.17
CA ILE A 137 -10.03 17.16 0.22
C ILE A 137 -10.33 16.20 -0.93
N ALA A 138 -9.31 15.49 -1.44
CA ALA A 138 -9.46 14.50 -2.49
C ALA A 138 -10.12 13.20 -2.01
N GLY A 139 -10.33 13.04 -0.69
CA GLY A 139 -11.04 11.90 -0.09
C GLY A 139 -10.13 10.76 0.37
N ALA A 140 -8.84 11.02 0.61
CA ALA A 140 -7.96 10.04 1.25
C ALA A 140 -8.43 9.69 2.67
N ASP A 141 -8.20 8.45 3.06
CA ASP A 141 -8.38 7.97 4.43
C ASP A 141 -7.02 7.79 5.13
N ALA A 142 -5.95 7.72 4.35
CA ALA A 142 -4.58 7.61 4.84
C ALA A 142 -3.58 8.28 3.91
N VAL A 143 -2.40 8.60 4.44
CA VAL A 143 -1.27 9.16 3.71
C VAL A 143 0.00 8.37 3.98
N LEU A 144 0.95 8.39 3.02
CA LEU A 144 2.26 7.80 3.17
C LEU A 144 3.25 8.82 3.71
N LEU A 145 3.98 8.48 4.77
CA LEU A 145 5.12 9.24 5.28
C LEU A 145 6.38 8.39 5.17
N ILE A 146 7.39 8.86 4.46
CA ILE A 146 8.63 8.11 4.20
C ILE A 146 9.73 8.65 5.12
N VAL A 147 10.18 7.86 6.08
CA VAL A 147 11.19 8.28 7.09
C VAL A 147 12.49 8.73 6.43
N ALA A 148 12.92 8.05 5.36
CA ALA A 148 14.13 8.42 4.61
C ALA A 148 14.05 9.82 3.95
N ALA A 149 12.85 10.37 3.79
CA ALA A 149 12.59 11.68 3.16
C ALA A 149 12.41 12.83 4.15
N LEU A 150 12.23 12.54 5.44
CA LEU A 150 11.80 13.48 6.46
C LEU A 150 12.81 13.52 7.63
N ASP A 151 13.00 14.67 8.22
CA ASP A 151 13.59 14.76 9.56
C ASP A 151 12.56 14.44 10.65
N ASP A 152 13.01 14.24 11.89
CA ASP A 152 12.16 13.78 12.99
C ASP A 152 11.06 14.80 13.35
N ALA A 153 11.38 16.08 13.33
CA ALA A 153 10.43 17.13 13.65
C ALA A 153 9.30 17.22 12.60
N LEU A 154 9.66 17.12 11.31
CA LEU A 154 8.70 17.14 10.22
C LEU A 154 7.87 15.85 10.18
N LEU A 155 8.49 14.68 10.41
CA LEU A 155 7.78 13.40 10.50
C LEU A 155 6.69 13.44 11.58
N GLY A 156 7.03 13.87 12.79
CA GLY A 156 6.09 14.05 13.89
C GLY A 156 4.97 15.02 13.54
N ARG A 157 5.32 16.19 12.98
CA ARG A 157 4.35 17.21 12.58
C ARG A 157 3.38 16.72 11.50
N LEU A 158 3.86 16.02 10.47
CA LEU A 158 3.01 15.48 9.41
C LEU A 158 2.08 14.37 9.93
N ARG A 159 2.57 13.50 10.82
CA ARG A 159 1.73 12.50 11.48
C ARG A 159 0.62 13.18 12.32
N GLU A 160 0.94 14.16 13.13
CA GLU A 160 -0.05 14.91 13.94
C GLU A 160 -1.13 15.55 13.05
N VAL A 161 -0.75 16.18 11.93
CA VAL A 161 -1.73 16.76 11.00
C VAL A 161 -2.63 15.69 10.40
N ALA A 162 -2.06 14.54 10.01
CA ALA A 162 -2.86 13.45 9.45
C ALA A 162 -3.78 12.82 10.50
N GLU A 163 -3.23 12.37 11.63
CA GLU A 163 -3.94 11.54 12.59
C GLU A 163 -4.75 12.35 13.59
N ASP A 164 -4.12 13.35 14.23
CA ASP A 164 -4.72 14.05 15.35
C ASP A 164 -5.62 15.22 14.90
N GLU A 165 -5.27 15.89 13.80
CA GLU A 165 -6.05 17.03 13.29
C GLU A 165 -7.17 16.59 12.33
N LEU A 166 -6.89 15.64 11.40
CA LEU A 166 -7.82 15.26 10.35
C LEU A 166 -8.45 13.87 10.53
N GLY A 167 -7.97 13.05 11.49
CA GLY A 167 -8.43 11.68 11.67
C GLY A 167 -8.17 10.79 10.44
N LEU A 168 -7.16 11.12 9.64
CA LEU A 168 -6.59 10.20 8.66
C LEU A 168 -5.68 9.20 9.39
N ASP A 169 -5.14 8.24 8.65
CA ASP A 169 -4.07 7.39 9.14
C ASP A 169 -2.75 7.74 8.46
N ALA A 170 -1.63 7.59 9.16
CA ALA A 170 -0.29 7.70 8.60
C ALA A 170 0.32 6.29 8.44
N LEU A 171 0.54 5.86 7.20
CA LEU A 171 1.41 4.71 6.91
C LEU A 171 2.85 5.22 6.86
N VAL A 172 3.65 4.87 7.87
CA VAL A 172 5.03 5.34 7.99
C VAL A 172 5.99 4.30 7.41
N GLU A 173 6.60 4.61 6.27
CA GLU A 173 7.47 3.69 5.53
C GLU A 173 8.90 3.75 6.04
N VAL A 174 9.48 2.57 6.33
CA VAL A 174 10.82 2.37 6.88
C VAL A 174 11.58 1.28 6.12
N HIS A 175 12.94 1.39 6.10
CA HIS A 175 13.85 0.44 5.44
C HIS A 175 14.88 -0.16 6.41
N THR A 176 15.12 0.50 7.53
CA THR A 176 16.16 0.13 8.50
C THR A 176 15.63 0.16 9.92
N SER A 177 16.33 -0.52 10.85
CA SER A 177 16.02 -0.48 12.28
C SER A 177 16.09 0.94 12.85
N ASP A 178 17.03 1.76 12.36
CA ASP A 178 17.11 3.17 12.77
C ASP A 178 15.90 3.98 12.32
N GLU A 179 15.41 3.76 11.08
CA GLU A 179 14.19 4.38 10.60
C GLU A 179 12.95 3.88 11.35
N LEU A 180 12.91 2.58 11.71
CA LEU A 180 11.84 2.03 12.55
C LEU A 180 11.78 2.72 13.90
N ARG A 181 12.94 2.90 14.58
CA ARG A 181 13.00 3.62 15.85
C ARG A 181 12.48 5.06 15.71
N ARG A 182 12.91 5.79 14.68
CA ARG A 182 12.43 7.15 14.40
C ARG A 182 10.92 7.20 14.15
N ALA A 183 10.38 6.21 13.44
CA ALA A 183 8.93 6.09 13.22
C ALA A 183 8.18 5.86 14.54
N LEU A 184 8.68 4.97 15.40
CA LEU A 184 8.11 4.68 16.72
C LEU A 184 8.17 5.89 17.65
N ASP A 185 9.33 6.59 17.67
CA ASP A 185 9.54 7.81 18.46
C ASP A 185 8.59 8.94 18.01
N ALA A 186 8.25 8.99 16.70
CA ALA A 186 7.24 9.89 16.17
C ALA A 186 5.79 9.44 16.48
N GLY A 187 5.57 8.29 17.12
CA GLY A 187 4.25 7.77 17.49
C GLY A 187 3.51 7.03 16.37
N ALA A 188 4.21 6.50 15.38
CA ALA A 188 3.60 5.74 14.27
C ALA A 188 2.89 4.48 14.77
N LYS A 189 1.65 4.27 14.35
CA LYS A 189 0.84 3.07 14.64
C LYS A 189 0.87 2.07 13.49
N ILE A 190 0.92 2.55 12.25
CA ILE A 190 0.96 1.72 11.05
C ILE A 190 2.33 1.92 10.38
N ILE A 191 3.13 0.88 10.36
CA ILE A 191 4.50 0.89 9.87
C ILE A 191 4.60 0.04 8.61
N GLY A 192 5.15 0.60 7.54
CA GLY A 192 5.39 -0.08 6.28
C GLY A 192 6.86 -0.47 6.13
N ALA A 193 7.20 -1.74 6.24
CA ALA A 193 8.54 -2.22 5.89
C ALA A 193 8.69 -2.31 4.38
N ASN A 194 9.49 -1.45 3.77
CA ASN A 194 9.73 -1.48 2.33
C ASN A 194 10.81 -2.50 1.99
N ASN A 195 10.39 -3.61 1.35
CA ASN A 195 11.26 -4.71 0.94
C ASN A 195 12.10 -4.41 -0.29
N ARG A 196 11.85 -3.30 -0.97
CA ARG A 196 12.64 -2.90 -2.13
C ARG A 196 13.86 -2.11 -1.67
N ASP A 197 15.05 -2.65 -1.95
CA ASP A 197 16.30 -1.91 -1.74
C ASP A 197 16.31 -0.66 -2.61
N LEU A 198 16.54 0.50 -1.99
CA LEU A 198 16.48 1.81 -2.65
C LEU A 198 17.64 2.08 -3.60
N LYS A 199 18.69 1.24 -3.60
CA LYS A 199 19.88 1.37 -4.45
C LYS A 199 19.89 0.37 -5.61
N THR A 200 19.52 -0.88 -5.32
CA THR A 200 19.61 -1.98 -6.29
C THR A 200 18.28 -2.32 -6.94
N PHE A 201 17.16 -1.81 -6.42
CA PHE A 201 15.78 -2.16 -6.78
C PHE A 201 15.41 -3.63 -6.55
N GLN A 202 16.29 -4.42 -5.93
CA GLN A 202 16.00 -5.79 -5.56
C GLN A 202 14.97 -5.84 -4.44
N ILE A 203 14.12 -6.86 -4.48
CA ILE A 203 13.12 -7.11 -3.45
C ILE A 203 13.62 -8.24 -2.56
N SER A 204 13.61 -8.03 -1.24
CA SER A 204 13.96 -9.02 -0.24
C SER A 204 12.99 -8.95 0.94
N LEU A 205 12.31 -10.05 1.23
CA LEU A 205 11.41 -10.17 2.39
C LEU A 205 12.14 -10.11 3.73
N ASN A 206 13.46 -10.37 3.74
CA ASN A 206 14.27 -10.32 4.95
C ASN A 206 14.18 -8.95 5.66
N THR A 207 13.88 -7.87 4.91
CA THR A 207 13.65 -6.55 5.52
C THR A 207 12.43 -6.58 6.43
N SER A 208 11.30 -7.06 5.95
CA SER A 208 10.08 -7.19 6.76
C SER A 208 10.27 -8.17 7.91
N GLU A 209 10.90 -9.33 7.69
CA GLU A 209 11.14 -10.34 8.74
C GLU A 209 11.98 -9.78 9.89
N ARG A 210 13.03 -9.03 9.56
CA ARG A 210 13.87 -8.39 10.57
C ARG A 210 13.11 -7.31 11.33
N LEU A 211 12.47 -6.38 10.62
CA LEU A 211 11.82 -5.23 11.23
C LEU A 211 10.61 -5.63 12.08
N ILE A 212 9.89 -6.69 11.71
CA ILE A 212 8.76 -7.17 12.51
C ILE A 212 9.20 -7.70 13.88
N ALA A 213 10.40 -8.30 13.95
CA ALA A 213 10.93 -8.79 15.22
C ALA A 213 11.23 -7.65 16.20
N GLU A 214 11.49 -6.44 15.69
CA GLU A 214 11.80 -5.23 16.44
C GLU A 214 10.55 -4.34 16.68
N THR A 215 9.44 -4.65 16.03
CA THR A 215 8.20 -3.84 16.13
C THR A 215 7.42 -4.19 17.39
N PRO A 216 6.98 -3.20 18.18
CA PRO A 216 6.12 -3.41 19.34
C PRO A 216 4.79 -4.07 18.99
N PRO A 217 4.18 -4.85 19.90
CA PRO A 217 2.96 -5.61 19.63
C PRO A 217 1.71 -4.74 19.43
N ASP A 218 1.74 -3.48 19.84
CA ASP A 218 0.69 -2.47 19.70
C ASP A 218 0.78 -1.68 18.38
N SER A 219 1.83 -1.93 17.57
CA SER A 219 1.98 -1.37 16.23
C SER A 219 1.64 -2.41 15.16
N ILE A 220 1.10 -1.93 14.04
CA ILE A 220 0.79 -2.77 12.86
C ILE A 220 1.95 -2.67 11.88
N MET A 221 2.58 -3.82 11.59
CA MET A 221 3.58 -3.90 10.53
C MET A 221 2.95 -4.36 9.21
N ILE A 222 3.24 -3.63 8.15
CA ILE A 222 2.84 -3.94 6.78
C ILE A 222 4.10 -4.23 5.95
N SER A 223 4.12 -5.36 5.25
CA SER A 223 5.18 -5.67 4.30
C SER A 223 4.89 -5.01 2.97
N CYS A 224 5.69 -4.03 2.55
CA CYS A 224 5.51 -3.22 1.35
C CYS A 224 6.46 -3.65 0.23
N GLY A 225 6.12 -3.29 -1.02
CA GLY A 225 7.03 -3.42 -2.16
C GLY A 225 7.06 -4.80 -2.81
N ILE A 226 6.16 -5.70 -2.46
CA ILE A 226 6.01 -6.99 -3.13
C ILE A 226 5.16 -6.78 -4.38
N ALA A 227 5.76 -6.95 -5.55
CA ALA A 227 5.05 -6.97 -6.81
C ALA A 227 4.72 -8.42 -7.18
N LEU A 228 3.45 -8.76 -7.18
CA LEU A 228 3.00 -10.04 -7.71
C LEU A 228 2.74 -9.88 -9.21
N PHE A 229 3.67 -10.34 -10.03
CA PHE A 229 3.42 -10.55 -11.46
C PHE A 229 2.82 -11.95 -11.59
N THR A 230 1.52 -12.04 -11.76
CA THR A 230 0.87 -13.33 -12.02
C THR A 230 0.57 -13.50 -13.49
N GLU A 231 1.27 -14.43 -14.15
CA GLU A 231 0.63 -15.18 -15.22
C GLU A 231 -0.53 -15.97 -14.58
N PRO A 232 -1.69 -16.10 -15.25
CA PRO A 232 -2.89 -16.70 -14.63
C PRO A 232 -2.76 -18.15 -14.17
N SER A 233 -1.65 -18.82 -14.47
CA SER A 233 -1.49 -20.27 -14.26
C SER A 233 -0.48 -20.67 -13.20
N THR A 234 0.28 -19.75 -12.59
CA THR A 234 1.34 -20.16 -11.66
C THR A 234 1.61 -19.09 -10.60
N MET A 235 0.81 -19.09 -9.51
CA MET A 235 1.25 -18.41 -8.30
C MET A 235 0.70 -19.05 -7.04
N LEU A 236 1.44 -20.04 -6.57
CA LEU A 236 1.53 -20.40 -5.17
C LEU A 236 2.69 -19.59 -4.59
N LEU A 237 2.41 -18.41 -4.02
CA LEU A 237 3.32 -17.83 -3.05
C LEU A 237 2.94 -18.42 -1.71
N GLU A 238 3.64 -19.47 -1.28
CA GLU A 238 3.68 -19.86 0.12
C GLU A 238 4.39 -18.76 0.90
N ILE A 239 3.66 -17.72 1.25
CA ILE A 239 4.08 -16.83 2.30
C ILE A 239 3.57 -17.49 3.57
N GLN A 240 4.38 -18.30 4.22
CA GLN A 240 4.12 -18.64 5.62
C GLN A 240 4.31 -17.35 6.42
N PRO A 241 3.25 -16.76 6.96
CA PRO A 241 3.42 -15.61 7.83
C PRO A 241 4.20 -16.08 9.06
N PRO A 242 5.30 -15.40 9.44
CA PRO A 242 5.86 -15.62 10.76
C PRO A 242 4.75 -15.42 11.77
N SER A 243 4.71 -16.22 12.83
CA SER A 243 3.63 -16.33 13.82
C SER A 243 3.22 -15.02 14.53
N ARG A 244 3.81 -13.89 14.17
CA ARG A 244 3.59 -12.52 14.69
C ARG A 244 3.12 -11.51 13.64
N LEU A 245 3.04 -11.86 12.35
CA LEU A 245 2.53 -10.96 11.31
C LEU A 245 1.00 -10.87 11.40
N ARG A 246 0.48 -9.75 11.88
CA ARG A 246 -0.96 -9.48 11.88
C ARG A 246 -1.49 -9.00 10.52
N SER A 247 -0.62 -8.51 9.63
CA SER A 247 -1.02 -8.09 8.28
C SER A 247 0.16 -8.05 7.32
N LEU A 248 -0.05 -8.54 6.11
CA LEU A 248 0.83 -8.34 4.97
C LEU A 248 0.14 -7.38 4.02
N SER A 249 0.77 -6.26 3.70
CA SER A 249 0.35 -5.45 2.57
C SER A 249 1.12 -5.88 1.35
N LEU A 250 0.41 -6.53 0.44
CA LEU A 250 0.91 -6.86 -0.87
C LEU A 250 0.50 -5.74 -1.82
N SER A 251 1.48 -5.01 -2.35
CA SER A 251 1.24 -4.16 -3.52
C SER A 251 1.08 -5.09 -4.72
N ILE A 252 -0.16 -5.48 -5.02
CA ILE A 252 -0.46 -6.30 -6.19
C ILE A 252 -0.47 -5.39 -7.41
N ILE A 253 0.56 -5.52 -8.25
CA ILE A 253 0.50 -5.06 -9.64
C ILE A 253 -0.06 -6.24 -10.42
N ALA A 254 -1.37 -6.25 -10.66
CA ALA A 254 -1.97 -7.29 -11.49
C ALA A 254 -1.75 -6.98 -12.96
N PRO A 255 -1.00 -7.79 -13.72
CA PRO A 255 -1.10 -7.81 -15.17
C PRO A 255 -2.39 -8.54 -15.52
N TRP A 256 -3.35 -7.84 -16.09
CA TRP A 256 -4.57 -8.48 -16.60
C TRP A 256 -4.36 -9.02 -17.99
N GLY A 257 -4.65 -10.31 -18.16
CA GLY A 257 -4.63 -11.02 -19.42
C GLY A 257 -5.53 -10.42 -20.49
N ARG A 258 -5.24 -10.79 -21.71
CA ARG A 258 -5.88 -10.41 -22.98
C ARG A 258 -7.41 -10.44 -22.89
N ARG A 259 -8.04 -9.49 -23.57
CA ARG A 259 -9.48 -9.55 -23.85
C ARG A 259 -9.81 -10.90 -24.48
N ASN A 260 -10.73 -11.63 -23.91
CA ASN A 260 -11.58 -12.70 -24.47
C ASN A 260 -11.73 -13.96 -23.61
N GLU A 261 -11.71 -13.84 -22.29
CA GLU A 261 -12.25 -14.96 -21.50
C GLU A 261 -13.19 -14.39 -20.45
N GLY A 262 -14.43 -14.88 -20.48
CA GLY A 262 -15.49 -14.55 -19.54
C GLY A 262 -15.10 -14.95 -18.11
N PRO A 263 -15.80 -14.47 -17.09
CA PRO A 263 -15.42 -14.63 -15.70
C PRO A 263 -15.53 -16.10 -15.28
N SER A 264 -14.42 -16.81 -15.29
CA SER A 264 -14.32 -17.99 -14.44
C SER A 264 -14.15 -17.50 -13.01
N SER A 265 -15.07 -17.89 -12.16
CA SER A 265 -15.05 -17.65 -10.73
C SER A 265 -13.87 -18.40 -10.07
N ALA A 266 -12.67 -17.85 -10.18
CA ALA A 266 -11.55 -18.23 -9.35
C ALA A 266 -11.61 -17.33 -8.11
N SER A 267 -12.28 -17.84 -7.09
CA SER A 267 -12.26 -17.34 -5.73
C SER A 267 -10.81 -17.16 -5.26
N LEU A 268 -10.44 -15.93 -4.87
CA LEU A 268 -9.20 -15.63 -4.14
C LEU A 268 -9.19 -16.23 -2.72
N CYS A 269 -10.19 -17.01 -2.41
CA CYS A 269 -10.42 -17.62 -1.11
C CYS A 269 -10.38 -19.14 -1.23
N SER A 270 -9.23 -19.74 -1.07
CA SER A 270 -9.13 -21.13 -0.60
C SER A 270 -7.72 -21.66 -0.68
N PHE A 271 -6.76 -21.16 0.06
CA PHE A 271 -5.56 -21.93 0.39
C PHE A 271 -4.82 -21.27 1.56
N CYS A 272 -5.38 -21.46 2.73
CA CYS A 272 -4.65 -21.43 4.00
C CYS A 272 -5.29 -22.43 4.95
N THR A 273 -5.11 -23.74 4.65
CA THR A 273 -5.20 -24.80 5.65
C THR A 273 -4.20 -25.86 5.25
N ALA A 274 -3.04 -25.82 5.82
CA ALA A 274 -2.20 -26.99 5.95
C ALA A 274 -1.51 -26.90 7.30
N SER A 275 -2.08 -27.52 8.26
CA SER A 275 -1.38 -28.02 9.43
C SER A 275 -1.44 -29.54 9.34
N GLU A 276 -0.32 -30.11 9.71
CA GLU A 276 -0.08 -31.47 10.14
C GLU A 276 0.69 -32.38 9.19
N GLU A 277 1.82 -32.73 9.73
CA GLU A 277 2.80 -33.68 9.28
C GLU A 277 2.18 -35.09 9.02
N THR A 278 2.50 -35.70 7.87
CA THR A 278 2.62 -37.15 7.78
C THR A 278 3.64 -37.52 6.69
N PRO A 279 4.51 -38.48 6.92
CA PRO A 279 5.67 -38.72 6.08
C PRO A 279 5.33 -39.43 4.76
N LEU A 280 6.12 -39.11 3.75
CA LEU A 280 6.17 -39.79 2.47
C LEU A 280 6.46 -41.30 2.65
N GLN A 281 5.49 -42.16 2.35
CA GLN A 281 5.72 -43.53 2.00
C GLN A 281 5.02 -43.85 0.68
N ASP A 282 5.85 -44.25 -0.26
CA ASP A 282 5.64 -45.07 -1.43
C ASP A 282 4.22 -45.21 -2.03
N CYS A 283 4.04 -44.67 -3.21
CA CYS A 283 3.13 -45.24 -4.19
C CYS A 283 3.82 -45.41 -5.55
N ARG A 284 4.56 -46.50 -5.67
CA ARG A 284 4.86 -47.12 -6.96
C ARG A 284 3.71 -48.05 -7.36
N ALA A 285 3.29 -47.82 -8.60
CA ALA A 285 2.75 -48.79 -9.53
C ALA A 285 1.47 -49.58 -9.19
N SER A 286 0.41 -49.32 -9.94
CA SER A 286 -0.35 -50.41 -10.59
C SER A 286 -1.08 -49.91 -11.82
N LYS A 287 -0.45 -50.09 -12.99
CA LYS A 287 -1.18 -50.27 -14.25
C LYS A 287 -1.79 -51.68 -14.21
N ARG A 288 -3.09 -51.81 -14.33
CA ARG A 288 -3.74 -52.93 -15.02
C ARG A 288 -5.12 -52.56 -15.55
N SER A 289 -5.19 -52.65 -16.84
CA SER A 289 -6.32 -52.82 -17.72
C SER A 289 -7.48 -53.62 -17.13
N LYS A 290 -8.72 -53.26 -17.49
CA LYS A 290 -9.67 -54.23 -18.07
C LYS A 290 -10.81 -53.51 -18.75
N THR A 291 -10.92 -53.83 -20.02
CA THR A 291 -12.05 -53.84 -20.95
C THR A 291 -13.29 -54.46 -20.33
N LEU A 292 -14.41 -53.81 -20.47
CA LEU A 292 -15.68 -54.27 -21.05
C LEU A 292 -16.67 -53.10 -21.03
#